data_7a892e3c3c5b73ce84f2a6e2b159c02b
#
_entry.id   7a892e3c3c5b73ce84f2a6e2b159c02b
#
_cell.length_a   1.000
_cell.length_b   1.000
_cell.length_c   1.000
_cell.angle_alpha   90.00
_cell.angle_beta   90.00
_cell.angle_gamma   90.00
#
_symmetry.space_group_name_H-M   'P 1'
#
loop_
_entity.id
_entity.type
_entity.pdbx_description
1 polymer ?
#
loop_
_entity_poly.entity_id
_entity_poly.type
_entity_poly.pdbx_seq_one_letter_code
_entity_poly.pdbx_strand_id
1 'polypeptide(L)'
;DFIEALIAEERENGLGENSPKIDNQVVKKSKVKEKGKAGRPKEEVWMHPFLFTKFAMWINPRFEVKVIRFVYDEMIQYRNLAGDAYPAMCHAVCSILPGDIFQKKIKDLAKSLNIIVYGKHESEMRNKIGDEDKIRELYELELQIAQWIDLGFIKDYNSLKSTLTKLYYRKYPNVLPM
;
A
#
# COMPACT_ATOMS: atom_id res chain seq x y z
N ASP A 1 -7.51 -17.54 20.21
CA ASP A 1 -6.39 -16.73 20.76
C ASP A 1 -5.58 -16.06 19.65
N PHE A 2 -4.50 -15.33 19.98
CA PHE A 2 -3.68 -14.61 19.00
C PHE A 2 -3.04 -15.56 17.96
N ILE A 3 -2.63 -16.75 18.38
CA ILE A 3 -2.00 -17.74 17.49
C ILE A 3 -3.01 -18.30 16.48
N GLU A 4 -4.22 -18.58 16.93
CA GLU A 4 -5.31 -19.04 16.05
C GLU A 4 -5.71 -17.97 15.04
N ALA A 5 -5.83 -16.72 15.49
CA ALA A 5 -6.10 -15.57 14.61
C ALA A 5 -4.98 -15.38 13.56
N LEU A 6 -3.72 -15.48 13.98
CA LEU A 6 -2.57 -15.36 13.07
C LEU A 6 -2.58 -16.47 12.00
N ILE A 7 -2.85 -17.71 12.40
CA ILE A 7 -2.95 -18.85 11.47
C ILE A 7 -4.12 -18.65 10.48
N ALA A 8 -5.25 -18.16 10.95
CA ALA A 8 -6.42 -17.92 10.11
C ALA A 8 -6.13 -16.83 9.06
N GLU A 9 -5.55 -15.71 9.47
CA GLU A 9 -5.21 -14.60 8.60
C GLU A 9 -4.17 -14.96 7.53
N GLU A 10 -3.12 -15.71 7.90
CA GLU A 10 -2.12 -16.20 6.96
C GLU A 10 -2.70 -17.19 5.93
N ARG A 11 -3.77 -17.92 6.28
CA ARG A 11 -4.49 -18.78 5.33
C ARG A 11 -5.35 -18.01 4.35
N GLU A 12 -5.96 -16.91 4.79
CA GLU A 12 -6.83 -16.07 3.96
C GLU A 12 -6.04 -15.17 3.00
N ASN A 13 -4.93 -14.59 3.47
CA ASN A 13 -4.16 -13.62 2.68
C ASN A 13 -3.21 -14.24 1.66
N GLY A 14 -3.08 -15.57 1.62
CA GLY A 14 -2.17 -16.29 0.73
C GLY A 14 -0.74 -15.75 0.88
N LEU A 15 0.16 -16.53 1.38
CA LEU A 15 1.57 -16.19 1.60
C LEU A 15 2.14 -15.41 0.42
N GLY A 16 2.46 -14.14 0.61
CA GLY A 16 3.27 -13.40 -0.36
C GLY A 16 4.56 -14.18 -0.63
N GLU A 17 5.14 -14.07 -1.83
CA GLU A 17 6.30 -14.85 -2.29
C GLU A 17 7.50 -14.87 -1.32
N ASN A 18 7.56 -13.94 -0.37
CA ASN A 18 8.62 -13.79 0.63
C ASN A 18 8.22 -14.19 2.06
N SER A 19 7.00 -14.65 2.29
CA SER A 19 6.62 -15.13 3.62
C SER A 19 7.13 -16.54 3.86
N PRO A 20 7.74 -16.84 5.02
CA PRO A 20 8.12 -18.20 5.34
C PRO A 20 6.88 -19.08 5.34
N LYS A 21 6.88 -20.15 4.51
CA LYS A 21 5.79 -21.13 4.49
C LYS A 21 5.51 -21.58 5.92
N ILE A 22 4.37 -21.21 6.44
CA ILE A 22 3.93 -21.63 7.76
C ILE A 22 3.39 -23.06 7.62
N ASP A 23 4.30 -24.03 7.69
CA ASP A 23 3.95 -25.39 8.02
C ASP A 23 3.39 -25.39 9.44
N ASN A 24 2.12 -25.17 9.64
CA ASN A 24 1.33 -25.32 10.87
C ASN A 24 2.05 -25.08 12.24
N GLN A 25 3.30 -24.61 12.25
CA GLN A 25 4.13 -24.38 13.41
C GLN A 25 4.56 -22.92 13.50
N VAL A 26 3.75 -22.12 14.19
CA VAL A 26 4.07 -20.73 14.56
C VAL A 26 5.35 -20.64 15.41
N VAL A 27 5.71 -21.73 16.09
CA VAL A 27 6.95 -21.91 16.85
C VAL A 27 7.60 -23.23 16.48
N LYS A 28 8.84 -23.19 16.02
CA LYS A 28 9.63 -24.38 15.69
C LYS A 28 10.86 -24.49 16.61
N LYS A 29 11.02 -25.64 17.25
CA LYS A 29 12.21 -25.97 18.02
C LYS A 29 13.11 -26.90 17.21
N SER A 30 14.38 -26.56 17.08
CA SER A 30 15.39 -27.40 16.45
C SER A 30 16.56 -27.66 17.41
N LYS A 31 17.17 -28.84 17.33
CA LYS A 31 18.37 -29.17 18.06
C LYS A 31 19.55 -29.14 17.10
N VAL A 32 20.44 -28.19 17.29
CA VAL A 32 21.65 -28.04 16.47
C VAL A 32 22.84 -28.62 17.20
N LYS A 33 23.49 -29.64 16.59
CA LYS A 33 24.80 -30.12 17.04
C LYS A 33 25.90 -29.42 16.27
N GLU A 34 26.77 -28.69 16.95
CA GLU A 34 28.01 -28.20 16.34
C GLU A 34 28.92 -29.38 15.95
N LYS A 35 29.27 -29.50 14.65
CA LYS A 35 30.19 -30.54 14.17
C LYS A 35 31.52 -30.44 14.93
N GLY A 36 31.94 -31.54 15.59
CA GLY A 36 33.23 -31.64 16.23
C GLY A 36 33.34 -31.22 17.69
N LYS A 37 32.21 -30.79 18.33
CA LYS A 37 32.20 -30.55 19.79
C LYS A 37 31.41 -31.58 20.55
N ALA A 38 32.01 -32.16 21.57
CA ALA A 38 31.31 -32.99 22.55
C ALA A 38 30.50 -32.07 23.49
N GLY A 39 29.20 -32.25 23.54
CA GLY A 39 28.33 -31.45 24.41
C GLY A 39 26.85 -31.67 24.12
N ARG A 40 25.98 -31.14 24.99
CA ARG A 40 24.52 -31.15 24.80
C ARG A 40 24.16 -30.31 23.57
N PRO A 41 23.30 -30.79 22.66
CA PRO A 41 22.82 -30.01 21.53
C PRO A 41 22.21 -28.70 22.02
N LYS A 42 22.53 -27.58 21.35
CA LYS A 42 21.84 -26.32 21.59
C LYS A 42 20.43 -26.37 21.00
N GLU A 43 19.45 -25.99 21.80
CA GLU A 43 18.08 -25.81 21.30
C GLU A 43 17.96 -24.42 20.68
N GLU A 44 17.56 -24.36 19.40
CA GLU A 44 17.18 -23.14 18.72
C GLU A 44 15.67 -23.10 18.61
N VAL A 45 15.10 -21.92 18.91
CA VAL A 45 13.65 -21.68 18.81
C VAL A 45 13.43 -20.64 17.71
N TRP A 46 12.69 -21.05 16.70
CA TRP A 46 12.21 -20.18 15.64
C TRP A 46 10.77 -19.81 15.89
N MET A 47 10.43 -18.56 15.71
CA MET A 47 9.11 -18.02 16.00
C MET A 47 8.65 -17.16 14.84
N HIS A 48 7.35 -17.18 14.51
CA HIS A 48 6.78 -16.31 13.50
C HIS A 48 7.04 -14.83 13.85
N PRO A 49 7.41 -13.96 12.88
CA PRO A 49 7.75 -12.55 13.17
C PRO A 49 6.68 -11.81 13.95
N PHE A 50 5.40 -11.97 13.64
CA PHE A 50 4.30 -11.32 14.37
C PHE A 50 4.16 -11.84 15.79
N LEU A 51 4.32 -13.14 16.00
CA LEU A 51 4.34 -13.71 17.35
C LEU A 51 5.56 -13.22 18.13
N PHE A 52 6.73 -13.12 17.50
CA PHE A 52 7.92 -12.55 18.12
C PHE A 52 7.71 -11.09 18.52
N THR A 53 7.10 -10.28 17.65
CA THR A 53 6.76 -8.89 17.94
C THR A 53 5.80 -8.79 19.13
N LYS A 54 4.75 -9.62 19.15
CA LYS A 54 3.80 -9.70 20.27
C LYS A 54 4.48 -10.07 21.58
N PHE A 55 5.41 -11.02 21.53
CA PHE A 55 6.19 -11.46 22.69
C PHE A 55 7.16 -10.36 23.16
N ALA A 56 7.83 -9.67 22.24
CA ALA A 56 8.73 -8.57 22.54
C ALA A 56 7.98 -7.37 23.19
N MET A 57 6.76 -7.07 22.73
CA MET A 57 5.88 -6.07 23.33
C MET A 57 5.52 -6.44 24.78
N TRP A 58 5.20 -7.72 25.01
CA TRP A 58 4.88 -8.19 26.36
C TRP A 58 6.04 -8.10 27.35
N ILE A 59 7.28 -8.39 26.88
CA ILE A 59 8.49 -8.30 27.72
C ILE A 59 8.93 -6.86 27.96
N ASN A 60 8.78 -5.99 26.96
CA ASN A 60 9.29 -4.64 26.98
C ASN A 60 8.20 -3.59 26.71
N PRO A 61 7.59 -3.02 27.75
CA PRO A 61 6.54 -2.00 27.60
C PRO A 61 6.99 -0.76 26.81
N ARG A 62 8.28 -0.39 26.86
CA ARG A 62 8.80 0.72 26.04
C ARG A 62 8.80 0.38 24.55
N PHE A 63 9.04 -0.87 24.21
CA PHE A 63 8.93 -1.35 22.83
C PHE A 63 7.47 -1.35 22.37
N GLU A 64 6.55 -1.81 23.24
CA GLU A 64 5.11 -1.75 22.95
C GLU A 64 4.63 -0.32 22.63
N VAL A 65 5.01 0.66 23.44
CA VAL A 65 4.68 2.08 23.18
C VAL A 65 5.23 2.55 21.82
N LYS A 66 6.44 2.13 21.44
CA LYS A 66 7.00 2.48 20.12
C LYS A 66 6.24 1.85 18.96
N VAL A 67 5.83 0.59 19.08
CA VAL A 67 5.03 -0.10 18.07
C VAL A 67 3.66 0.56 17.92
N ILE A 68 2.97 0.84 19.03
CA ILE A 68 1.66 1.52 19.02
C ILE A 68 1.79 2.91 18.39
N ARG A 69 2.83 3.67 18.75
CA ARG A 69 3.08 4.99 18.15
C ARG A 69 3.32 4.90 16.65
N PHE A 70 4.15 3.96 16.21
CA PHE A 70 4.41 3.74 14.79
C PHE A 70 3.11 3.47 14.01
N VAL A 71 2.28 2.54 14.49
CA VAL A 71 0.99 2.22 13.87
C VAL A 71 0.08 3.45 13.84
N TYR A 72 0.02 4.21 14.94
CA TYR A 72 -0.79 5.43 15.02
C TYR A 72 -0.32 6.51 14.04
N ASP A 73 1.00 6.73 13.94
CA ASP A 73 1.59 7.70 13.02
C ASP A 73 1.32 7.32 11.56
N GLU A 74 1.44 6.03 11.20
CA GLU A 74 1.09 5.50 9.88
C GLU A 74 -0.40 5.73 9.54
N MET A 75 -1.29 5.46 10.48
CA MET A 75 -2.74 5.71 10.31
C MET A 75 -3.04 7.20 10.09
N ILE A 76 -2.36 8.10 10.81
CA ILE A 76 -2.53 9.56 10.63
C ILE A 76 -2.00 10.00 9.28
N GLN A 77 -0.82 9.54 8.87
CA GLN A 77 -0.24 9.87 7.57
C GLN A 77 -1.17 9.43 6.44
N TYR A 78 -1.71 8.20 6.53
CA TYR A 78 -2.66 7.69 5.55
C TYR A 78 -3.95 8.52 5.49
N ARG A 79 -4.50 8.90 6.66
CA ARG A 79 -5.68 9.77 6.75
C ARG A 79 -5.43 11.14 6.12
N ASN A 80 -4.28 11.75 6.38
CA ASN A 80 -3.92 13.05 5.82
C ASN A 80 -3.77 12.96 4.30
N LEU A 81 -3.06 11.93 3.82
CA LEU A 81 -2.92 11.65 2.39
C LEU A 81 -4.30 11.54 1.71
N ALA A 82 -5.23 10.79 2.33
CA ALA A 82 -6.60 10.63 1.83
C ALA A 82 -7.39 11.95 1.80
N GLY A 83 -7.16 12.84 2.78
CA GLY A 83 -7.84 14.13 2.90
C GLY A 83 -7.31 15.19 1.93
N ASP A 84 -6.02 15.18 1.65
CA ASP A 84 -5.33 16.27 0.95
C ASP A 84 -5.13 16.00 -0.55
N ALA A 85 -5.04 14.74 -0.97
CA ALA A 85 -4.64 14.38 -2.33
C ALA A 85 -5.60 14.90 -3.41
N TYR A 86 -6.88 14.59 -3.30
CA TYR A 86 -7.87 15.01 -4.29
C TYR A 86 -8.05 16.55 -4.37
N PRO A 87 -8.20 17.28 -3.24
CA PRO A 87 -8.23 18.74 -3.26
C PRO A 87 -6.99 19.38 -3.88
N ALA A 88 -5.78 18.89 -3.55
CA ALA A 88 -4.53 19.38 -4.13
C ALA A 88 -4.51 19.19 -5.65
N MET A 89 -4.88 18.01 -6.14
CA MET A 89 -5.01 17.75 -7.57
C MET A 89 -6.03 18.68 -8.23
N CYS A 90 -7.21 18.86 -7.64
CA CYS A 90 -8.24 19.74 -8.18
C CYS A 90 -7.75 21.18 -8.28
N HIS A 91 -7.06 21.68 -7.26
CA HIS A 91 -6.49 23.03 -7.24
C HIS A 91 -5.46 23.21 -8.36
N ALA A 92 -4.52 22.27 -8.49
CA ALA A 92 -3.51 22.32 -9.54
C ALA A 92 -4.12 22.22 -10.95
N VAL A 93 -5.07 21.30 -11.18
CA VAL A 93 -5.77 21.15 -12.47
C VAL A 93 -6.58 22.41 -12.83
N CYS A 94 -7.14 23.10 -11.84
CA CYS A 94 -7.85 24.36 -12.06
C CYS A 94 -6.95 25.45 -12.65
N SER A 95 -5.64 25.44 -12.36
CA SER A 95 -4.69 26.41 -12.90
C SER A 95 -4.39 26.22 -14.40
N ILE A 96 -4.59 25.03 -14.94
CA ILE A 96 -4.30 24.67 -16.34
C ILE A 96 -5.56 24.47 -17.19
N LEU A 97 -6.75 24.68 -16.61
CA LEU A 97 -8.04 24.55 -17.30
C LEU A 97 -8.91 25.78 -17.15
N PRO A 98 -9.61 26.22 -18.22
CA PRO A 98 -10.67 27.21 -18.11
C PRO A 98 -11.79 26.75 -17.16
N GLY A 99 -12.30 27.70 -16.34
CA GLY A 99 -13.27 27.37 -15.27
C GLY A 99 -14.59 26.79 -15.76
N ASP A 100 -15.03 27.15 -16.94
CA ASP A 100 -16.28 26.69 -17.57
C ASP A 100 -16.27 25.18 -17.90
N ILE A 101 -15.11 24.63 -18.21
CA ILE A 101 -14.96 23.20 -18.56
C ILE A 101 -14.39 22.36 -17.41
N PHE A 102 -13.92 22.99 -16.34
CA PHE A 102 -13.26 22.31 -15.22
C PHE A 102 -14.11 21.16 -14.62
N GLN A 103 -15.37 21.43 -14.32
CA GLN A 103 -16.27 20.46 -13.68
C GLN A 103 -16.43 19.16 -14.49
N LYS A 104 -16.46 19.26 -15.81
CA LYS A 104 -16.55 18.09 -16.70
C LYS A 104 -15.21 17.35 -16.76
N LYS A 105 -14.14 18.10 -16.95
CA LYS A 105 -12.80 17.53 -17.12
C LYS A 105 -12.26 16.88 -15.85
N ILE A 106 -12.56 17.41 -14.66
CA ILE A 106 -12.14 16.82 -13.39
C ILE A 106 -12.83 15.46 -13.14
N LYS A 107 -14.10 15.32 -13.54
CA LYS A 107 -14.81 14.05 -13.47
C LYS A 107 -14.21 13.00 -14.40
N ASP A 108 -13.87 13.40 -15.62
CA ASP A 108 -13.24 12.51 -16.59
C ASP A 108 -11.83 12.12 -16.14
N LEU A 109 -11.09 13.03 -15.53
CA LEU A 109 -9.79 12.78 -14.92
C LEU A 109 -9.91 11.75 -13.79
N ALA A 110 -10.81 11.93 -12.85
CA ALA A 110 -11.04 11.00 -11.75
C ALA A 110 -11.38 9.57 -12.24
N LYS A 111 -12.18 9.46 -13.32
CA LYS A 111 -12.44 8.16 -13.96
C LYS A 111 -11.18 7.55 -14.55
N SER A 112 -10.36 8.35 -15.23
CA SER A 112 -9.09 7.89 -15.82
C SER A 112 -8.12 7.39 -14.76
N LEU A 113 -8.03 8.06 -13.60
CA LEU A 113 -7.21 7.61 -12.48
C LEU A 113 -7.67 6.27 -11.92
N ASN A 114 -8.99 6.09 -11.77
CA ASN A 114 -9.53 4.80 -11.35
C ASN A 114 -9.16 3.69 -12.35
N ILE A 115 -9.22 3.96 -13.65
CA ILE A 115 -8.80 2.98 -14.68
C ILE A 115 -7.31 2.66 -14.58
N ILE A 116 -6.46 3.65 -14.32
CA ILE A 116 -5.02 3.45 -14.17
C ILE A 116 -4.72 2.59 -12.94
N VAL A 117 -5.37 2.87 -11.82
CA VAL A 117 -5.09 2.19 -10.55
C VAL A 117 -5.74 0.80 -10.48
N TYR A 118 -7.02 0.71 -10.84
CA TYR A 118 -7.82 -0.51 -10.66
C TYR A 118 -8.02 -1.33 -11.95
N GLY A 119 -7.59 -0.83 -13.11
CA GLY A 119 -7.84 -1.45 -14.42
C GLY A 119 -9.25 -1.25 -14.96
N LYS A 120 -10.18 -0.72 -14.17
CA LYS A 120 -11.58 -0.47 -14.51
C LYS A 120 -12.13 0.75 -13.77
N HIS A 121 -13.29 1.23 -14.22
CA HIS A 121 -14.04 2.27 -13.50
C HIS A 121 -15.45 1.78 -13.20
N GLU A 122 -15.80 1.79 -11.93
CA GLU A 122 -17.16 1.56 -11.43
C GLU A 122 -17.54 2.66 -10.43
N SER A 123 -18.83 2.86 -10.21
CA SER A 123 -19.29 3.80 -9.20
C SER A 123 -18.92 3.35 -7.80
N GLU A 124 -18.46 4.28 -6.97
CA GLU A 124 -18.11 4.05 -5.56
C GLU A 124 -16.98 3.03 -5.32
N MET A 125 -16.04 2.89 -6.26
CA MET A 125 -14.95 1.90 -6.16
C MET A 125 -14.13 2.04 -4.87
N ARG A 126 -13.86 3.27 -4.43
CA ARG A 126 -13.07 3.54 -3.22
C ARG A 126 -13.68 2.92 -1.96
N ASN A 127 -15.01 2.84 -1.91
CA ASN A 127 -15.75 2.29 -0.76
C ASN A 127 -16.01 0.78 -0.87
N LYS A 128 -15.97 0.24 -2.09
CA LYS A 128 -16.35 -1.16 -2.36
C LYS A 128 -15.17 -2.13 -2.40
N ILE A 129 -14.01 -1.65 -2.80
CA ILE A 129 -12.87 -2.52 -3.08
C ILE A 129 -11.91 -2.49 -1.90
N GLY A 130 -12.09 -2.35 -0.75
CA GLY A 130 -11.26 -2.49 0.46
C GLY A 130 -9.73 -2.75 0.29
N ASP A 131 -9.16 -2.53 -0.91
CA ASP A 131 -7.75 -2.72 -1.26
C ASP A 131 -6.98 -1.45 -0.88
N GLU A 132 -6.42 -1.45 0.31
CA GLU A 132 -5.70 -0.30 0.88
C GLU A 132 -4.50 0.12 0.02
N ASP A 133 -3.80 -0.82 -0.61
CA ASP A 133 -2.64 -0.53 -1.44
C ASP A 133 -3.05 0.24 -2.70
N LYS A 134 -4.14 -0.14 -3.35
CA LYS A 134 -4.68 0.59 -4.50
C LYS A 134 -5.25 1.95 -4.14
N ILE A 135 -5.89 2.07 -2.99
CA ILE A 135 -6.37 3.35 -2.49
C ILE A 135 -5.19 4.29 -2.23
N ARG A 136 -4.12 3.79 -1.62
CA ARG A 136 -2.88 4.55 -1.40
C ARG A 136 -2.25 4.96 -2.74
N GLU A 137 -2.11 4.03 -3.69
CA GLU A 137 -1.62 4.32 -5.04
C GLU A 137 -2.42 5.45 -5.72
N LEU A 138 -3.75 5.44 -5.56
CA LEU A 138 -4.61 6.49 -6.10
C LEU A 138 -4.30 7.87 -5.50
N TYR A 139 -4.20 7.96 -4.18
CA TYR A 139 -3.88 9.23 -3.50
C TYR A 139 -2.49 9.73 -3.84
N GLU A 140 -1.50 8.84 -3.91
CA GLU A 140 -0.15 9.19 -4.33
C GLU A 140 -0.11 9.72 -5.77
N LEU A 141 -0.88 9.10 -6.67
CA LEU A 141 -0.99 9.58 -8.06
C LEU A 141 -1.69 10.94 -8.14
N GLU A 142 -2.74 11.18 -7.36
CA GLU A 142 -3.41 12.48 -7.26
C GLU A 142 -2.44 13.58 -6.81
N LEU A 143 -1.64 13.36 -5.77
CA LEU A 143 -0.61 14.29 -5.31
C LEU A 143 0.51 14.48 -6.34
N GLN A 144 0.92 13.42 -7.00
CA GLN A 144 1.95 13.47 -8.03
C GLN A 144 1.52 14.35 -9.22
N ILE A 145 0.26 14.28 -9.62
CA ILE A 145 -0.30 15.15 -10.65
C ILE A 145 -0.24 16.62 -10.21
N ALA A 146 -0.65 16.92 -8.97
CA ALA A 146 -0.55 18.26 -8.43
C ALA A 146 0.89 18.78 -8.50
N GLN A 147 1.85 18.00 -8.04
CA GLN A 147 3.28 18.35 -8.07
C GLN A 147 3.80 18.56 -9.49
N TRP A 148 3.44 17.73 -10.47
CA TRP A 148 3.88 17.91 -11.86
C TRP A 148 3.38 19.21 -12.48
N ILE A 149 2.16 19.61 -12.13
CA ILE A 149 1.58 20.87 -12.59
C ILE A 149 2.25 22.06 -11.88
N ASP A 150 2.37 22.03 -10.56
CA ASP A 150 2.95 23.11 -9.75
C ASP A 150 4.43 23.35 -10.09
N LEU A 151 5.19 22.30 -10.40
CA LEU A 151 6.58 22.39 -10.86
C LEU A 151 6.70 22.78 -12.35
N GLY A 152 5.60 22.91 -13.07
CA GLY A 152 5.57 23.30 -14.47
C GLY A 152 5.98 22.20 -15.47
N PHE A 153 6.07 20.95 -15.04
CA PHE A 153 6.29 19.81 -15.96
C PHE A 153 5.07 19.57 -16.86
N ILE A 154 3.88 19.81 -16.34
CA ILE A 154 2.61 19.73 -17.07
C ILE A 154 2.00 21.11 -17.11
N LYS A 155 1.89 21.69 -18.33
CA LYS A 155 1.44 23.07 -18.54
C LYS A 155 0.01 23.19 -19.06
N ASP A 156 -0.55 22.10 -19.55
CA ASP A 156 -1.88 22.04 -20.14
C ASP A 156 -2.52 20.66 -19.95
N TYR A 157 -3.84 20.60 -20.11
CA TYR A 157 -4.61 19.39 -19.91
C TYR A 157 -4.30 18.27 -20.93
N ASN A 158 -3.88 18.61 -22.15
CA ASN A 158 -3.54 17.61 -23.15
C ASN A 158 -2.23 16.90 -22.79
N SER A 159 -1.24 17.67 -22.30
CA SER A 159 0.01 17.11 -21.74
C SER A 159 -0.27 16.20 -20.54
N LEU A 160 -1.18 16.57 -19.64
CA LEU A 160 -1.63 15.74 -18.54
C LEU A 160 -2.23 14.43 -19.05
N LYS A 161 -3.18 14.52 -19.99
CA LYS A 161 -3.82 13.32 -20.58
C LYS A 161 -2.80 12.41 -21.25
N SER A 162 -1.87 12.96 -22.03
CA SER A 162 -0.79 12.19 -22.67
C SER A 162 0.08 11.45 -21.66
N THR A 163 0.44 12.12 -20.55
CA THR A 163 1.23 11.53 -19.48
C THR A 163 0.49 10.38 -18.80
N LEU A 164 -0.77 10.55 -18.48
CA LEU A 164 -1.61 9.51 -17.88
C LEU A 164 -1.81 8.32 -18.83
N THR A 165 -1.96 8.57 -20.12
CA THR A 165 -2.04 7.52 -21.13
C THR A 165 -0.74 6.68 -21.18
N LYS A 166 0.43 7.33 -21.10
CA LYS A 166 1.73 6.63 -21.03
C LYS A 166 1.85 5.80 -19.74
N LEU A 167 1.40 6.33 -18.61
CA LEU A 167 1.37 5.57 -17.34
C LEU A 167 0.49 4.33 -17.44
N TYR A 168 -0.69 4.46 -18.04
CA TYR A 168 -1.60 3.34 -18.25
C TYR A 168 -0.95 2.22 -19.06
N TYR A 169 -0.37 2.52 -20.24
CA TYR A 169 0.28 1.51 -21.06
C TYR A 169 1.56 0.93 -20.45
N ARG A 170 2.25 1.70 -19.61
CA ARG A 170 3.38 1.18 -18.84
C ARG A 170 2.94 0.16 -17.79
N LYS A 171 1.80 0.40 -17.15
CA LYS A 171 1.25 -0.50 -16.13
C LYS A 171 0.57 -1.73 -16.76
N TYR A 172 -0.04 -1.56 -17.92
CA TYR A 172 -0.78 -2.59 -18.63
C TYR A 172 -0.24 -2.81 -20.05
N PRO A 173 0.96 -3.39 -20.22
CA PRO A 173 1.64 -3.50 -21.53
C PRO A 173 0.92 -4.40 -22.52
N ASN A 174 0.05 -5.30 -22.07
CA ASN A 174 -0.69 -6.25 -22.90
C ASN A 174 -2.01 -5.69 -23.46
N VAL A 175 -2.35 -4.44 -23.14
CA VAL A 175 -3.54 -3.79 -23.68
C VAL A 175 -3.16 -3.07 -24.98
N LEU A 176 -3.75 -3.51 -26.11
CA LEU A 176 -3.55 -2.84 -27.40
C LEU A 176 -4.03 -1.38 -27.31
N PRO A 177 -3.27 -0.43 -27.89
CA PRO A 177 -3.73 0.95 -27.96
C PRO A 177 -5.00 1.01 -28.84
N MET A 178 -6.07 1.62 -28.27
CA MET A 178 -7.28 1.94 -29.02
C MET A 178 -7.02 3.15 -29.93
#